data_9655f754956e85cec36e58837aab684e
#
_entry.id   9655f754956e85cec36e58837aab684e
#
_cell.length_a   1.000
_cell.length_b   1.000
_cell.length_c   1.000
_cell.angle_alpha   90.00
_cell.angle_beta   90.00
_cell.angle_gamma   90.00
#
_symmetry.space_group_name_H-M   'P 1'
#
loop_
_entity.id
_entity.type
_entity.pdbx_description
1 polymer ?
#
loop_
_entity_poly.entity_id
_entity_poly.type
_entity_poly.pdbx_seq_one_letter_code
_entity_poly.pdbx_strand_id
1 'polypeptide(L)'
;MAVHMGKRKRRKFTAEFKAETVRLVQAGSKSIGEVARDLDLTDSALRLWVRQAEIDAGRGKPGELTTEERQELQKLRRENKELRIEREILVKAAAFFAKEST
;
A
#
# COMPACT_ATOMS: atom_id res chain seq x y z
N MET A 1 -7.53 23.73 22.76
CA MET A 1 -7.35 22.93 22.50
C MET A 1 -7.65 22.17 21.90
N ALA A 2 -7.59 22.01 21.46
CA ALA A 2 -7.86 21.26 21.06
C ALA A 2 -7.89 20.41 20.92
N VAL A 3 -7.88 20.35 20.87
CA VAL A 3 -7.73 19.47 20.92
C VAL A 3 -8.12 18.58 20.38
N HIS A 4 -8.24 18.31 19.75
CA HIS A 4 -8.61 17.34 19.33
C HIS A 4 -8.25 16.38 19.54
N MET A 5 -8.52 16.45 19.85
CA MET A 5 -8.09 15.53 20.34
C MET A 5 -8.12 14.41 19.78
N GLY A 6 -7.47 13.92 19.79
CA GLY A 6 -7.50 12.64 19.50
C GLY A 6 -7.47 12.24 18.10
N LYS A 7 -8.04 12.96 17.23
CA LYS A 7 -8.03 12.53 15.85
C LYS A 7 -7.14 13.41 15.02
N ARG A 8 -5.96 12.91 14.75
CA ARG A 8 -5.11 13.51 13.74
C ARG A 8 -5.68 13.22 12.39
N LYS A 9 -5.67 14.20 11.51
CA LYS A 9 -5.93 13.96 10.10
C LYS A 9 -4.89 13.00 9.58
N ARG A 10 -5.31 12.02 8.79
CA ARG A 10 -4.37 11.17 8.10
C ARG A 10 -3.58 12.00 7.12
N ARG A 11 -2.28 11.98 7.27
CA ARG A 11 -1.36 12.61 6.35
C ARG A 11 -1.07 11.66 5.21
N LYS A 12 -1.03 12.21 4.00
CA LYS A 12 -0.62 11.45 2.83
C LYS A 12 0.76 11.91 2.44
N PHE A 13 1.60 10.96 2.13
CA PHE A 13 2.98 11.23 1.77
C PHE A 13 3.27 10.75 0.36
N THR A 14 4.00 11.56 -0.39
CA THR A 14 4.40 11.18 -1.75
C THR A 14 5.52 10.15 -1.69
N ALA A 15 5.68 9.42 -2.79
CA ALA A 15 6.78 8.45 -2.90
C ALA A 15 8.13 9.16 -2.79
N GLU A 16 8.24 10.37 -3.34
CA GLU A 16 9.45 11.18 -3.27
C GLU A 16 9.80 11.56 -1.84
N PHE A 17 8.80 12.00 -1.07
CA PHE A 17 9.00 12.35 0.33
C PHE A 17 9.49 11.15 1.13
N LYS A 18 8.86 10.00 0.95
CA LYS A 18 9.26 8.78 1.64
C LYS A 18 10.70 8.38 1.29
N ALA A 19 11.04 8.46 0.01
CA ALA A 19 12.40 8.12 -0.45
C ALA A 19 13.45 9.03 0.17
N GLU A 20 13.18 10.33 0.20
CA GLU A 20 14.11 11.28 0.81
C GLU A 20 14.26 11.06 2.30
N THR A 21 13.14 10.78 2.97
CA THR A 21 13.14 10.50 4.41
C THR A 21 13.96 9.25 4.73
N VAL A 22 13.79 8.20 3.93
CA VAL A 22 14.57 6.98 4.10
C VAL A 22 16.05 7.24 3.87
N ARG A 23 16.41 8.07 2.90
CA ARG A 23 17.80 8.44 2.67
C ARG A 23 18.42 9.14 3.87
N LEU A 24 17.67 10.01 4.54
CA LEU A 24 18.14 10.66 5.75
C LEU A 24 18.49 9.65 6.84
N VAL A 25 17.64 8.65 7.01
CA VAL A 25 17.91 7.58 7.97
C VAL A 25 19.15 6.77 7.57
N GLN A 26 19.23 6.42 6.29
CA GLN A 26 20.33 5.58 5.77
C GLN A 26 21.67 6.31 5.81
N ALA A 27 21.65 7.64 5.75
CA ALA A 27 22.88 8.44 5.89
C ALA A 27 23.51 8.30 7.26
N GLY A 28 22.72 7.89 8.26
CA GLY A 28 23.25 7.51 9.56
C GLY A 28 23.60 8.65 10.52
N SER A 29 23.35 9.89 10.12
CA SER A 29 23.67 11.03 10.99
C SER A 29 22.64 11.23 12.10
N LYS A 30 21.44 10.71 11.93
CA LYS A 30 20.36 10.76 12.92
C LYS A 30 19.68 9.41 13.02
N SER A 31 19.15 9.13 14.19
CA SER A 31 18.39 7.90 14.42
C SER A 31 17.00 8.01 13.79
N ILE A 32 16.34 6.87 13.65
CA ILE A 32 14.96 6.83 13.16
C ILE A 32 14.07 7.73 14.02
N GLY A 33 14.23 7.64 15.36
CA GLY A 33 13.44 8.45 16.27
C GLY A 33 13.64 9.94 16.08
N GLU A 34 14.88 10.36 15.85
CA GLU A 34 15.19 11.76 15.62
C GLU A 34 14.60 12.27 14.31
N VAL A 35 14.76 11.51 13.23
CA VAL A 35 14.21 11.89 11.93
C VAL A 35 12.67 11.96 12.00
N ALA A 36 12.07 10.97 12.64
CA ALA A 36 10.63 10.94 12.81
C ALA A 36 10.13 12.18 13.55
N ARG A 37 10.81 12.54 14.63
CA ARG A 37 10.46 13.70 15.42
C ARG A 37 10.62 15.00 14.63
N ASP A 38 11.72 15.11 13.90
CA ASP A 38 11.98 16.31 13.09
C ASP A 38 10.93 16.53 12.00
N LEU A 39 10.38 15.46 11.45
CA LEU A 39 9.43 15.51 10.35
C LEU A 39 7.98 15.28 10.79
N ASP A 40 7.76 15.22 12.09
CA ASP A 40 6.44 14.96 12.68
C ASP A 40 5.83 13.66 12.14
N LEU A 41 6.63 12.61 12.18
CA LEU A 41 6.22 11.27 11.81
C LEU A 41 6.23 10.38 13.04
N THR A 42 5.49 9.27 12.98
CA THR A 42 5.62 8.24 14.00
C THR A 42 6.83 7.37 13.69
N ASP A 43 7.47 6.85 14.73
CA ASP A 43 8.57 5.90 14.56
C ASP A 43 8.11 4.69 13.73
N SER A 44 6.90 4.22 14.02
CA SER A 44 6.34 3.05 13.33
C SER A 44 6.22 3.26 11.83
N ALA A 45 5.73 4.43 11.42
CA ALA A 45 5.60 4.74 9.99
C ALA A 45 6.97 4.76 9.33
N LEU A 46 7.92 5.44 9.96
CA LEU A 46 9.26 5.54 9.38
C LEU A 46 9.97 4.19 9.31
N ARG A 47 9.80 3.36 10.32
CA ARG A 47 10.37 2.01 10.30
C ARG A 47 9.80 1.17 9.16
N LEU A 48 8.50 1.32 8.90
CA LEU A 48 7.87 0.62 7.78
C LEU A 48 8.46 1.09 6.45
N TRP A 49 8.68 2.39 6.29
CA TRP A 49 9.26 2.92 5.06
C TRP A 49 10.68 2.43 4.84
N VAL A 50 11.49 2.44 5.90
CA VAL A 50 12.86 1.93 5.81
C VAL A 50 12.85 0.44 5.48
N ARG A 51 12.00 -0.33 6.14
CA ARG A 51 11.89 -1.75 5.88
C ARG A 51 11.48 -2.03 4.44
N GLN A 52 10.48 -1.30 3.94
CA GLN A 52 10.02 -1.47 2.57
C GLN A 52 11.11 -1.09 1.56
N ALA A 53 11.88 -0.06 1.85
CA ALA A 53 12.99 0.34 0.99
C ALA A 53 14.05 -0.77 0.90
N GLU A 54 14.30 -1.46 2.01
CA GLU A 54 15.23 -2.59 2.01
C GLU A 54 14.71 -3.76 1.18
N ILE A 55 13.42 -4.05 1.32
CA ILE A 55 12.77 -5.10 0.52
C ILE A 55 12.86 -4.75 -0.97
N ASP A 56 12.56 -3.51 -1.32
CA ASP A 56 12.60 -3.04 -2.71
C ASP A 56 14.02 -3.09 -3.28
N ALA A 57 15.02 -2.96 -2.42
CA ALA A 57 16.42 -3.06 -2.84
C ALA A 57 16.93 -4.50 -2.91
N GLY A 58 16.06 -5.48 -2.73
CA GLY A 58 16.41 -6.88 -2.84
C GLY A 58 16.92 -7.52 -1.55
N ARG A 59 16.81 -6.82 -0.42
CA ARG A 59 17.27 -7.33 0.87
C ARG A 59 16.15 -7.88 1.74
N GLY A 60 15.00 -8.15 1.14
CA GLY A 60 13.86 -8.71 1.84
C GLY A 60 14.01 -10.21 2.05
N LYS A 61 13.22 -10.75 2.95
CA LYS A 61 13.13 -12.19 3.20
C LYS A 61 12.17 -12.82 2.22
N PRO A 62 12.29 -14.15 1.99
CA PRO A 62 11.31 -14.85 1.16
C PRO A 62 9.88 -14.59 1.66
N GLY A 63 8.98 -14.28 0.75
CA GLY A 63 7.60 -13.98 1.07
C GLY A 63 7.30 -12.51 1.30
N GLU A 64 8.32 -11.68 1.48
CA GLU A 64 8.10 -10.23 1.57
C GLU A 64 7.98 -9.63 0.18
N LEU A 65 6.96 -8.81 -0.03
CA LEU A 65 6.65 -8.27 -1.34
C LEU A 65 7.27 -6.90 -1.53
N THR A 66 7.86 -6.67 -2.71
CA THR A 66 8.29 -5.34 -3.10
C THR A 66 7.08 -4.44 -3.31
N THR A 67 7.31 -3.14 -3.37
CA THR A 67 6.25 -2.17 -3.67
C THR A 67 5.60 -2.49 -5.02
N GLU A 68 6.40 -2.82 -6.02
CA GLU A 68 5.87 -3.19 -7.35
C GLU A 68 5.01 -4.44 -7.28
N GLU A 69 5.45 -5.45 -6.55
CA GLU A 69 4.68 -6.68 -6.38
C GLU A 69 3.36 -6.43 -5.67
N ARG A 70 3.35 -5.57 -4.66
CA ARG A 70 2.12 -5.20 -3.95
C ARG A 70 1.14 -4.51 -4.87
N GLN A 71 1.63 -3.59 -5.70
CA GLN A 71 0.80 -2.88 -6.67
C GLN A 71 0.22 -3.83 -7.70
N GLU A 72 1.04 -4.75 -8.20
CA GLU A 72 0.60 -5.76 -9.14
C GLU A 72 -0.46 -6.66 -8.51
N LEU A 73 -0.26 -7.07 -7.28
CA LEU A 73 -1.23 -7.90 -6.56
C LEU A 73 -2.57 -7.18 -6.41
N GLN A 74 -2.55 -5.90 -6.04
CA GLN A 74 -3.78 -5.11 -5.91
C GLN A 74 -4.51 -4.99 -7.24
N LYS A 75 -3.76 -4.76 -8.32
CA LYS A 75 -4.31 -4.67 -9.66
C LYS A 75 -4.98 -5.98 -10.06
N LEU A 76 -4.27 -7.09 -9.87
CA LEU A 76 -4.79 -8.41 -10.22
C LEU A 76 -6.00 -8.79 -9.39
N ARG A 77 -6.02 -8.45 -8.13
CA ARG A 77 -7.18 -8.71 -7.27
C ARG A 77 -8.41 -7.94 -7.75
N ARG A 78 -8.22 -6.69 -8.17
CA ARG A 78 -9.31 -5.87 -8.70
C ARG A 78 -9.82 -6.43 -10.02
N GLU A 79 -8.90 -6.77 -10.93
CA GLU A 79 -9.26 -7.36 -12.22
C GLU A 79 -9.98 -8.70 -12.03
N ASN A 80 -9.50 -9.51 -11.10
CA ASN A 80 -10.12 -10.79 -10.80
C ASN A 80 -11.56 -10.60 -10.28
N LYS A 81 -11.78 -9.62 -9.43
CA LYS A 81 -13.11 -9.30 -8.92
C LYS A 81 -14.04 -8.88 -10.05
N GLU A 82 -13.56 -8.00 -10.94
CA GLU A 82 -14.34 -7.54 -12.09
C GLU A 82 -14.68 -8.68 -13.02
N LEU A 83 -13.71 -9.54 -13.31
CA LEU A 83 -13.94 -10.70 -14.19
C LEU A 83 -14.94 -11.67 -13.58
N ARG A 84 -14.90 -11.88 -12.29
CA ARG A 84 -15.87 -12.73 -11.61
C ARG A 84 -17.28 -12.18 -11.70
N ILE A 85 -17.42 -10.87 -11.56
CA ILE A 85 -18.72 -10.19 -11.68
C ILE A 85 -19.22 -10.32 -13.11
N GLU A 86 -18.39 -10.06 -14.10
CA GLU A 86 -18.75 -10.19 -15.51
C GLU A 86 -19.17 -11.61 -15.83
N ARG A 87 -18.40 -12.60 -15.35
CA ARG A 87 -18.73 -14.00 -15.55
C ARG A 87 -20.10 -14.33 -14.97
N GLU A 88 -20.37 -13.84 -13.76
CA GLU A 88 -21.65 -14.09 -13.11
C GLU A 88 -22.81 -13.49 -13.89
N ILE A 89 -22.64 -12.27 -14.40
CA ILE A 89 -23.65 -11.61 -15.22
C ILE A 89 -23.88 -12.41 -16.50
N LEU A 90 -22.81 -12.84 -17.16
CA LEU A 90 -22.94 -13.61 -18.41
C LEU A 90 -23.61 -14.96 -18.19
N VAL A 91 -23.29 -15.63 -17.08
CA VAL A 91 -23.92 -16.91 -16.74
C VAL A 91 -25.44 -16.71 -16.53
N LYS A 92 -25.80 -15.67 -15.79
CA LYS A 92 -27.22 -15.37 -15.55
C LYS A 92 -27.94 -14.97 -16.81
N ALA A 93 -27.30 -14.17 -17.66
CA ALA A 93 -27.88 -13.78 -18.93
C ALA A 93 -28.09 -14.98 -19.84
N ALA A 94 -27.09 -15.88 -19.91
CA ALA A 94 -27.19 -17.10 -20.71
C ALA A 94 -28.34 -17.97 -20.22
N ALA A 95 -28.50 -18.13 -18.91
CA ALA A 95 -29.59 -18.91 -18.34
C ALA A 95 -30.94 -18.28 -18.65
N PHE A 96 -31.03 -16.95 -18.59
CA PHE A 96 -32.25 -16.23 -18.91
C PHE A 96 -32.64 -16.45 -20.38
N PHE A 97 -31.68 -16.28 -21.29
CA PHE A 97 -31.98 -16.48 -22.73
C PHE A 97 -32.31 -17.93 -23.05
N ALA A 98 -31.66 -18.88 -22.43
CA ALA A 98 -31.98 -20.28 -22.61
C ALA A 98 -33.41 -20.58 -22.17
N LYS A 99 -33.85 -20.00 -21.06
CA LYS A 99 -35.20 -20.17 -20.55
C LYS A 99 -36.23 -19.53 -21.47
N GLU A 100 -35.91 -18.37 -22.04
CA GLU A 100 -36.81 -17.68 -22.97
C GLU A 100 -36.99 -18.41 -24.30
N SER A 101 -36.01 -19.23 -24.67
CA SER A 101 -36.02 -19.97 -25.94
C SER A 101 -36.84 -21.23 -25.90
N THR A 102 -37.31 -21.68 -24.77
CA THR A 102 -38.08 -22.94 -24.65
C THR A 102 -39.57 -22.70 -24.64
#